data_c563968ca1fbf48f0becde4fd0b5abb6
#
_entry.id   c563968ca1fbf48f0becde4fd0b5abb6
#
_cell.length_a   1.000
_cell.length_b   1.000
_cell.length_c   1.000
_cell.angle_alpha   90.00
_cell.angle_beta   90.00
_cell.angle_gamma   90.00
#
_symmetry.space_group_name_H-M   'P 1'
#
loop_
_entity.id
_entity.type
_entity.pdbx_description
1 polymer ?
#
loop_
_entity_poly.entity_id
_entity_poly.type
_entity_poly.pdbx_seq_one_letter_code
_entity_poly.pdbx_strand_id
1 'polypeptide(L)'
;MTSLDTEALYSIVLHPNDIFFEECELLFNNNNLDLTLLNNPLRFNFQIKAPFYLSHLYSENDMINNLKETNILDLKSIFDKEYKFISTSQINDNLVIIFEDDQKLNFFKSSIVRSFDIFRKTLDPQEFKKGISRYNNLSEKEFYYYQIWGYQYYYECSSHHISLLKNKNVNYLESSFRQIQYGSLKLLKQKNINNDDYIELTSIS
;
A
#
# COMPACT_ATOMS: atom_id res chain seq x y z
N MET A 1 8.54 -21.55 24.33
CA MET A 1 8.52 -21.22 22.90
C MET A 1 7.14 -20.63 22.61
N THR A 2 6.98 -19.33 22.76
CA THR A 2 5.76 -18.61 22.38
C THR A 2 5.82 -18.38 20.88
N SER A 3 4.83 -18.88 20.16
CA SER A 3 4.74 -18.84 18.71
C SER A 3 4.63 -17.37 18.23
N LEU A 4 5.69 -16.87 17.61
CA LEU A 4 5.75 -15.58 16.90
C LEU A 4 4.93 -15.58 15.58
N ASP A 5 4.15 -16.64 15.32
CA ASP A 5 3.54 -16.87 14.01
C ASP A 5 2.09 -16.34 13.87
N THR A 6 1.61 -15.53 14.80
CA THR A 6 0.19 -15.11 14.78
C THR A 6 -0.06 -13.61 14.87
N GLU A 7 0.97 -12.76 14.88
CA GLU A 7 0.74 -11.31 14.86
C GLU A 7 0.30 -10.87 13.46
N ALA A 8 -0.92 -10.36 13.36
CA ALA A 8 -1.44 -9.80 12.12
C ALA A 8 -0.72 -8.50 11.74
N LEU A 9 -0.51 -8.29 10.44
CA LEU A 9 -0.05 -7.01 9.90
C LEU A 9 -1.23 -6.15 9.49
N TYR A 10 -1.13 -4.86 9.73
CA TYR A 10 -2.13 -3.86 9.38
C TYR A 10 -1.56 -2.87 8.39
N SER A 11 -2.35 -2.46 7.41
CA SER A 11 -1.96 -1.44 6.43
C SER A 11 -3.14 -0.52 6.11
N ILE A 12 -2.82 0.70 5.68
CA ILE A 12 -3.82 1.64 5.19
C ILE A 12 -3.56 1.89 3.72
N VAL A 13 -4.59 1.75 2.92
CA VAL A 13 -4.49 1.78 1.46
C VAL A 13 -5.60 2.62 0.84
N LEU A 14 -5.29 3.26 -0.29
CA LEU A 14 -6.30 3.72 -1.23
C LEU A 14 -6.62 2.58 -2.20
N HIS A 15 -7.90 2.26 -2.30
CA HIS A 15 -8.40 1.22 -3.19
C HIS A 15 -9.00 1.85 -4.43
N PRO A 16 -8.61 1.39 -5.63
CA PRO A 16 -9.14 1.89 -6.88
C PRO A 16 -10.66 1.71 -6.99
N ASN A 17 -11.29 2.50 -7.85
CA ASN A 17 -12.67 2.32 -8.23
C ASN A 17 -12.84 1.15 -9.23
N ASP A 18 -14.08 0.82 -9.58
CA ASP A 18 -14.40 -0.32 -10.45
C ASP A 18 -13.82 -0.18 -11.86
N ILE A 19 -13.70 1.05 -12.40
CA ILE A 19 -13.13 1.30 -13.73
C ILE A 19 -11.69 0.77 -13.83
N PHE A 20 -10.90 0.90 -12.76
CA PHE A 20 -9.55 0.33 -12.73
C PHE A 20 -9.54 -1.19 -12.93
N PHE A 21 -10.50 -1.90 -12.35
CA PHE A 21 -10.57 -3.37 -12.49
C PHE A 21 -11.01 -3.80 -13.88
N GLU A 22 -11.89 -3.04 -14.52
CA GLU A 22 -12.25 -3.25 -15.94
C GLU A 22 -11.02 -3.07 -16.85
N GLU A 23 -10.21 -2.03 -16.61
CA GLU A 23 -8.95 -1.82 -17.33
C GLU A 23 -7.90 -2.91 -17.04
N CYS A 24 -7.83 -3.40 -15.79
CA CYS A 24 -6.98 -4.54 -15.43
C CYS A 24 -7.40 -5.81 -16.17
N GLU A 25 -8.70 -6.10 -16.28
CA GLU A 25 -9.19 -7.27 -17.02
C GLU A 25 -8.77 -7.21 -18.50
N LEU A 26 -8.92 -6.07 -19.14
CA LEU A 26 -8.45 -5.85 -20.51
C LEU A 26 -6.94 -6.03 -20.65
N LEU A 27 -6.17 -5.45 -19.73
CA LEU A 27 -4.71 -5.60 -19.71
C LEU A 27 -4.29 -7.06 -19.57
N PHE A 28 -4.91 -7.80 -18.63
CA PHE A 28 -4.58 -9.19 -18.37
C PHE A 28 -4.91 -10.07 -19.57
N ASN A 29 -6.08 -9.86 -20.20
CA ASN A 29 -6.47 -10.57 -21.43
C ASN A 29 -5.51 -10.31 -22.59
N ASN A 30 -5.16 -9.06 -22.86
CA ASN A 30 -4.28 -8.66 -23.95
C ASN A 30 -2.85 -9.20 -23.79
N ASN A 31 -2.41 -9.44 -22.57
CA ASN A 31 -1.06 -9.93 -22.26
C ASN A 31 -1.03 -11.40 -21.82
N ASN A 32 -2.13 -12.15 -21.97
CA ASN A 32 -2.27 -13.56 -21.56
C ASN A 32 -1.86 -13.79 -20.08
N LEU A 33 -2.26 -12.89 -19.20
CA LEU A 33 -2.01 -12.99 -17.76
C LEU A 33 -3.16 -13.75 -17.08
N ASP A 34 -2.86 -14.26 -15.88
CA ASP A 34 -3.82 -15.05 -15.10
C ASP A 34 -4.92 -14.17 -14.49
N LEU A 35 -6.12 -14.23 -15.06
CA LEU A 35 -7.29 -13.48 -14.59
C LEU A 35 -7.74 -13.86 -13.18
N THR A 36 -7.38 -15.04 -12.67
CA THR A 36 -7.75 -15.43 -11.31
C THR A 36 -7.15 -14.50 -10.25
N LEU A 37 -6.10 -13.77 -10.59
CA LEU A 37 -5.51 -12.75 -9.74
C LEU A 37 -6.46 -11.59 -9.43
N LEU A 38 -7.41 -11.30 -10.31
CA LEU A 38 -8.43 -10.25 -10.13
C LEU A 38 -9.52 -10.65 -9.12
N ASN A 39 -9.62 -11.94 -8.78
CA ASN A 39 -10.58 -12.43 -7.77
C ASN A 39 -10.27 -11.93 -6.35
N ASN A 40 -9.08 -11.37 -6.13
CA ASN A 40 -8.71 -10.72 -4.87
C ASN A 40 -8.45 -9.22 -5.08
N PRO A 41 -9.49 -8.39 -5.17
CA PRO A 41 -9.33 -6.97 -5.49
C PRO A 41 -8.54 -6.19 -4.42
N LEU A 42 -8.55 -6.62 -3.16
CA LEU A 42 -7.83 -5.94 -2.08
C LEU A 42 -6.31 -5.93 -2.26
N ARG A 43 -5.76 -6.80 -3.11
CA ARG A 43 -4.32 -6.80 -3.43
C ARG A 43 -3.90 -5.61 -4.32
N PHE A 44 -4.84 -5.07 -5.11
CA PHE A 44 -4.59 -3.96 -6.01
C PHE A 44 -4.89 -2.65 -5.29
N ASN A 45 -3.87 -2.08 -4.69
CA ASN A 45 -4.03 -0.89 -3.88
C ASN A 45 -2.79 0.00 -3.92
N PHE A 46 -2.98 1.29 -3.65
CA PHE A 46 -1.90 2.20 -3.36
C PHE A 46 -1.67 2.27 -1.86
N GLN A 47 -0.50 1.87 -1.42
CA GLN A 47 -0.17 1.79 -0.02
C GLN A 47 0.11 3.18 0.58
N ILE A 48 -0.78 3.63 1.46
CA ILE A 48 -0.64 4.88 2.20
C ILE A 48 0.27 4.68 3.41
N LYS A 49 -0.05 3.71 4.26
CA LYS A 49 0.82 3.29 5.36
C LYS A 49 1.21 1.83 5.17
N ALA A 50 2.53 1.61 5.15
CA ALA A 50 3.13 0.29 5.05
C ALA A 50 2.65 -0.65 6.16
N PRO A 51 2.68 -1.96 5.92
CA PRO A 51 2.30 -2.95 6.92
C PRO A 51 3.06 -2.75 8.23
N PHE A 52 2.33 -2.78 9.34
CA PHE A 52 2.88 -2.64 10.68
C PHE A 52 2.18 -3.60 11.65
N TYR A 53 2.88 -3.98 12.72
CA TYR A 53 2.29 -4.71 13.83
C TYR A 53 1.60 -3.74 14.78
N LEU A 54 0.44 -4.13 15.30
CA LEU A 54 -0.29 -3.34 16.27
C LEU A 54 0.43 -3.39 17.63
N SER A 55 0.59 -2.22 18.26
CA SER A 55 1.07 -2.12 19.62
C SER A 55 0.04 -2.71 20.59
N HIS A 56 0.49 -3.43 21.61
CA HIS A 56 -0.34 -4.01 22.67
C HIS A 56 -1.13 -2.96 23.49
N LEU A 57 -0.81 -1.69 23.33
CA LEU A 57 -1.51 -0.57 24.01
C LEU A 57 -2.83 -0.20 23.33
N TYR A 58 -3.07 -0.68 22.13
CA TYR A 58 -4.23 -0.32 21.30
C TYR A 58 -4.96 -1.54 20.76
N SER A 59 -6.21 -1.35 20.40
CA SER A 59 -7.08 -2.35 19.77
C SER A 59 -7.34 -2.02 18.29
N GLU A 60 -7.89 -2.99 17.56
CA GLU A 60 -8.39 -2.75 16.19
C GLU A 60 -9.46 -1.65 16.16
N ASN A 61 -10.32 -1.59 17.17
CA ASN A 61 -11.35 -0.57 17.28
C ASN A 61 -10.77 0.85 17.38
N ASP A 62 -9.64 1.02 18.05
CA ASP A 62 -8.97 2.34 18.15
C ASP A 62 -8.49 2.78 16.75
N MET A 63 -7.93 1.88 15.96
CA MET A 63 -7.53 2.16 14.58
C MET A 63 -8.74 2.45 13.68
N ILE A 64 -9.83 1.69 13.82
CA ILE A 64 -11.06 1.89 13.06
C ILE A 64 -11.65 3.27 13.35
N ASN A 65 -11.71 3.67 14.62
CA ASN A 65 -12.23 4.96 15.02
C ASN A 65 -11.33 6.10 14.49
N ASN A 66 -10.01 5.96 14.61
CA ASN A 66 -9.07 6.95 14.07
C ASN A 66 -9.18 7.10 12.54
N LEU A 67 -9.42 6.00 11.81
CA LEU A 67 -9.67 6.11 10.36
C LEU A 67 -10.95 6.90 10.07
N LYS A 68 -12.05 6.62 10.79
CA LYS A 68 -13.32 7.31 10.63
C LYS A 68 -13.26 8.80 10.96
N GLU A 69 -12.32 9.21 11.79
CA GLU A 69 -12.06 10.62 12.12
C GLU A 69 -11.23 11.34 11.04
N THR A 70 -10.75 10.61 10.03
CA THR A 70 -10.00 11.22 8.92
C THR A 70 -10.85 12.29 8.23
N ASN A 71 -10.22 13.42 7.92
CA ASN A 71 -10.92 14.57 7.33
C ASN A 71 -11.54 14.22 5.97
N ILE A 72 -12.86 14.17 5.92
CA ILE A 72 -13.65 13.82 4.73
C ILE A 72 -13.40 14.79 3.56
N LEU A 73 -13.12 16.08 3.82
CA LEU A 73 -12.84 17.04 2.75
C LEU A 73 -11.54 16.74 2.00
N ASP A 74 -10.51 16.30 2.74
CA ASP A 74 -9.25 15.89 2.13
C ASP A 74 -9.44 14.61 1.31
N LEU A 75 -10.19 13.63 1.84
CA LEU A 75 -10.54 12.40 1.12
C LEU A 75 -11.31 12.68 -0.16
N LYS A 76 -12.33 13.53 -0.11
CA LYS A 76 -13.09 13.90 -1.30
C LYS A 76 -12.17 14.45 -2.39
N SER A 77 -11.23 15.33 -2.05
CA SER A 77 -10.28 15.88 -3.01
C SER A 77 -9.37 14.84 -3.66
N ILE A 78 -9.13 13.70 -2.97
CA ILE A 78 -8.36 12.56 -3.48
C ILE A 78 -9.24 11.67 -4.37
N PHE A 79 -10.49 11.41 -3.96
CA PHE A 79 -11.42 10.53 -4.69
C PHE A 79 -11.96 11.17 -5.97
N ASP A 80 -12.18 12.48 -5.98
CA ASP A 80 -12.66 13.22 -7.17
C ASP A 80 -11.55 13.42 -8.22
N LYS A 81 -10.29 13.08 -7.90
CA LYS A 81 -9.16 13.28 -8.81
C LYS A 81 -8.84 12.03 -9.61
N GLU A 82 -8.60 12.22 -10.90
CA GLU A 82 -8.01 11.25 -11.81
C GLU A 82 -6.49 11.45 -11.87
N TYR A 83 -5.74 10.37 -11.64
CA TYR A 83 -4.27 10.37 -11.71
C TYR A 83 -3.84 9.69 -13.00
N LYS A 84 -3.09 10.41 -13.84
CA LYS A 84 -2.67 9.93 -15.15
C LYS A 84 -1.67 8.78 -15.05
N PHE A 85 -1.83 7.82 -15.92
CA PHE A 85 -0.84 6.77 -16.14
C PHE A 85 0.46 7.36 -16.69
N ILE A 86 1.59 6.93 -16.15
CA ILE A 86 2.94 7.31 -16.61
C ILE A 86 3.59 6.15 -17.35
N SER A 87 3.72 4.99 -16.67
CA SER A 87 4.43 3.84 -17.21
C SER A 87 4.12 2.57 -16.43
N THR A 88 4.54 1.44 -16.98
CA THR A 88 4.77 0.21 -16.22
C THR A 88 6.25 0.10 -15.89
N SER A 89 6.58 -0.48 -14.75
CA SER A 89 7.96 -0.68 -14.32
C SER A 89 8.09 -1.91 -13.43
N GLN A 90 9.33 -2.28 -13.14
CA GLN A 90 9.63 -3.32 -12.16
C GLN A 90 10.20 -2.68 -10.90
N ILE A 91 9.55 -2.91 -9.76
CA ILE A 91 10.01 -2.47 -8.43
C ILE A 91 10.08 -3.69 -7.53
N ASN A 92 11.28 -4.04 -7.03
CA ASN A 92 11.52 -5.20 -6.17
C ASN A 92 10.87 -6.49 -6.72
N ASP A 93 11.15 -6.82 -7.98
CA ASP A 93 10.61 -7.98 -8.70
C ASP A 93 9.08 -7.98 -8.91
N ASN A 94 8.40 -6.92 -8.53
CA ASN A 94 6.98 -6.75 -8.80
C ASN A 94 6.79 -5.88 -10.05
N LEU A 95 5.90 -6.32 -10.93
CA LEU A 95 5.40 -5.49 -12.00
C LEU A 95 4.42 -4.48 -11.42
N VAL A 96 4.65 -3.20 -11.65
CA VAL A 96 3.84 -2.11 -11.13
C VAL A 96 3.34 -1.20 -12.25
N ILE A 97 2.18 -0.58 -12.02
CA ILE A 97 1.71 0.57 -12.80
C ILE A 97 2.08 1.81 -12.00
N ILE A 98 2.70 2.78 -12.68
CA ILE A 98 3.10 4.07 -12.10
C ILE A 98 2.15 5.14 -12.62
N PHE A 99 1.64 5.95 -11.67
CA PHE A 99 0.80 7.10 -11.95
C PHE A 99 1.53 8.40 -11.61
N GLU A 100 0.98 9.52 -12.09
CA GLU A 100 1.54 10.84 -11.80
C GLU A 100 1.59 11.10 -10.29
N ASP A 101 2.67 11.74 -9.86
CA ASP A 101 2.78 12.23 -8.50
C ASP A 101 1.86 13.43 -8.28
N ASP A 102 1.29 13.49 -7.08
CA ASP A 102 0.41 14.58 -6.67
C ASP A 102 0.78 15.09 -5.28
N GLN A 103 1.01 16.39 -5.17
CA GLN A 103 1.40 17.01 -3.92
C GLN A 103 0.34 16.85 -2.82
N LYS A 104 -0.96 16.92 -3.18
CA LYS A 104 -2.06 16.73 -2.21
C LYS A 104 -2.11 15.29 -1.74
N LEU A 105 -1.94 14.33 -2.66
CA LEU A 105 -1.89 12.90 -2.32
C LEU A 105 -0.71 12.60 -1.37
N ASN A 106 0.47 13.17 -1.64
CA ASN A 106 1.64 13.03 -0.80
C ASN A 106 1.45 13.67 0.58
N PHE A 107 0.80 14.82 0.64
CA PHE A 107 0.45 15.47 1.91
C PHE A 107 -0.55 14.64 2.70
N PHE A 108 -1.61 14.16 2.04
CA PHE A 108 -2.59 13.26 2.64
C PHE A 108 -1.94 11.98 3.18
N LYS A 109 -1.09 11.32 2.37
CA LYS A 109 -0.30 10.15 2.80
C LYS A 109 0.48 10.46 4.07
N SER A 110 1.17 11.59 4.10
CA SER A 110 1.96 12.00 5.26
C SER A 110 1.13 12.20 6.52
N SER A 111 -0.06 12.78 6.38
CA SER A 111 -1.01 12.99 7.48
C SER A 111 -1.47 11.64 8.07
N ILE A 112 -1.90 10.72 7.21
CA ILE A 112 -2.31 9.36 7.62
C ILE A 112 -1.16 8.61 8.29
N VAL A 113 0.04 8.63 7.71
CA VAL A 113 1.19 7.93 8.32
C VAL A 113 1.44 8.45 9.74
N ARG A 114 1.41 9.75 9.96
CA ARG A 114 1.61 10.37 11.29
C ARG A 114 0.50 10.00 12.26
N SER A 115 -0.77 10.09 11.86
CA SER A 115 -1.90 9.80 12.74
C SER A 115 -1.96 8.33 13.17
N PHE A 116 -1.45 7.42 12.33
CA PHE A 116 -1.46 5.98 12.60
C PHE A 116 -0.15 5.46 13.20
N ASP A 117 0.90 6.27 13.30
CA ASP A 117 2.17 5.78 13.83
C ASP A 117 2.12 5.45 15.33
N ILE A 118 1.19 6.06 16.07
CA ILE A 118 0.94 5.75 17.49
C ILE A 118 0.50 4.30 17.72
N PHE A 119 -0.16 3.69 16.72
CA PHE A 119 -0.64 2.31 16.81
C PHE A 119 0.44 1.27 16.49
N ARG A 120 1.54 1.71 15.91
CA ARG A 120 2.62 0.82 15.48
C ARG A 120 3.41 0.29 16.68
N LYS A 121 3.58 -1.03 16.74
CA LYS A 121 4.53 -1.65 17.67
C LYS A 121 5.94 -1.14 17.38
N THR A 122 6.63 -0.69 18.40
CA THR A 122 8.04 -0.34 18.29
C THR A 122 8.86 -1.60 18.01
N LEU A 123 9.67 -1.57 16.97
CA LEU A 123 10.59 -2.67 16.66
C LEU A 123 11.69 -2.73 17.72
N ASP A 124 11.99 -3.91 18.20
CA ASP A 124 13.19 -4.10 19.00
C ASP A 124 14.46 -3.98 18.12
N PRO A 125 15.66 -3.81 18.70
CA PRO A 125 16.89 -3.65 17.94
C PRO A 125 17.23 -4.84 17.01
N GLN A 126 16.77 -6.06 17.33
CA GLN A 126 17.04 -7.24 16.49
C GLN A 126 16.05 -7.29 15.32
N GLU A 127 14.76 -7.01 15.56
CA GLU A 127 13.75 -6.87 14.51
C GLU A 127 14.11 -5.76 13.55
N PHE A 128 14.59 -4.62 14.06
CA PHE A 128 15.07 -3.51 13.26
C PHE A 128 16.24 -3.91 12.36
N LYS A 129 17.30 -4.56 12.91
CA LYS A 129 18.43 -5.05 12.14
C LYS A 129 18.02 -6.06 11.07
N LYS A 130 17.13 -7.00 11.41
CA LYS A 130 16.59 -7.99 10.47
C LYS A 130 15.76 -7.33 9.37
N GLY A 131 15.00 -6.29 9.70
CA GLY A 131 14.25 -5.51 8.72
C GLY A 131 15.17 -4.83 7.72
N ILE A 132 16.19 -4.09 8.21
CA ILE A 132 17.16 -3.38 7.35
C ILE A 132 17.96 -4.33 6.47
N SER A 133 18.36 -5.50 6.97
CA SER A 133 19.15 -6.45 6.18
C SER A 133 18.43 -6.99 4.94
N ARG A 134 17.12 -6.80 4.84
CA ARG A 134 16.32 -7.16 3.65
C ARG A 134 16.47 -6.16 2.51
N TYR A 135 16.98 -4.96 2.81
CA TYR A 135 17.13 -3.89 1.84
C TYR A 135 18.61 -3.68 1.55
N ASN A 136 19.02 -4.00 0.34
CA ASN A 136 20.36 -3.71 -0.13
C ASN A 136 20.43 -2.23 -0.56
N ASN A 137 21.37 -1.49 0.01
CA ASN A 137 21.70 -0.11 -0.42
C ASN A 137 20.61 0.95 -0.20
N LEU A 138 20.03 1.02 1.00
CA LEU A 138 19.22 2.18 1.37
C LEU A 138 20.07 3.46 1.32
N SER A 139 19.52 4.51 0.73
CA SER A 139 20.06 5.87 0.88
C SER A 139 19.97 6.31 2.35
N GLU A 140 20.75 7.30 2.76
CA GLU A 140 20.71 7.87 4.11
C GLU A 140 19.28 8.30 4.49
N LYS A 141 18.54 8.84 3.52
CA LYS A 141 17.18 9.32 3.68
C LYS A 141 16.16 8.19 3.88
N GLU A 142 16.26 7.15 3.07
CA GLU A 142 15.44 5.93 3.23
C GLU A 142 15.72 5.24 4.57
N PHE A 143 16.98 5.19 4.98
CA PHE A 143 17.38 4.66 6.28
C PHE A 143 16.76 5.49 7.43
N TYR A 144 16.82 6.83 7.34
CA TYR A 144 16.20 7.73 8.31
C TYR A 144 14.69 7.52 8.40
N TYR A 145 13.99 7.40 7.27
CA TYR A 145 12.56 7.12 7.26
C TYR A 145 12.23 5.75 7.84
N TYR A 146 13.06 4.75 7.55
CA TYR A 146 12.88 3.43 8.15
C TYR A 146 13.02 3.47 9.69
N GLN A 147 13.96 4.23 10.21
CA GLN A 147 14.14 4.40 11.65
C GLN A 147 12.91 5.04 12.31
N ILE A 148 12.39 6.11 11.72
CA ILE A 148 11.29 6.88 12.31
C ILE A 148 9.94 6.20 12.09
N TRP A 149 9.66 5.77 10.87
CA TRP A 149 8.33 5.32 10.45
C TRP A 149 8.21 3.80 10.27
N GLY A 150 9.31 3.06 10.41
CA GLY A 150 9.36 1.62 10.12
C GLY A 150 9.21 1.28 8.63
N TYR A 151 9.39 2.27 7.75
CA TYR A 151 9.22 2.15 6.31
C TYR A 151 10.07 3.17 5.56
N GLN A 152 10.88 2.69 4.60
CA GLN A 152 11.85 3.50 3.89
C GLN A 152 11.25 4.39 2.79
N TYR A 153 10.16 3.95 2.16
CA TYR A 153 9.54 4.66 1.04
C TYR A 153 8.51 5.67 1.54
N TYR A 154 8.98 6.75 2.14
CA TYR A 154 8.17 7.81 2.69
C TYR A 154 8.50 9.13 1.98
N TYR A 155 7.54 10.05 1.87
CA TYR A 155 7.68 11.30 1.12
C TYR A 155 8.25 11.08 -0.30
N GLU A 156 9.32 11.79 -0.63
CA GLU A 156 10.01 11.77 -1.92
C GLU A 156 10.66 10.43 -2.27
N CYS A 157 10.80 9.53 -1.31
CA CYS A 157 11.28 8.17 -1.57
C CYS A 157 10.15 7.22 -2.00
N SER A 158 8.91 7.70 -2.08
CA SER A 158 7.77 6.90 -2.52
C SER A 158 7.36 7.28 -3.94
N SER A 159 6.99 6.29 -4.74
CA SER A 159 6.33 6.48 -6.02
C SER A 159 4.85 6.15 -5.92
N HIS A 160 4.02 6.85 -6.69
CA HIS A 160 2.61 6.55 -6.81
C HIS A 160 2.41 5.37 -7.75
N HIS A 161 2.32 4.16 -7.19
CA HIS A 161 2.20 2.93 -7.98
C HIS A 161 1.27 1.90 -7.35
N ILE A 162 0.74 1.01 -8.19
CA ILE A 162 0.00 -0.18 -7.79
C ILE A 162 0.71 -1.42 -8.33
N SER A 163 0.94 -2.39 -7.47
CA SER A 163 1.52 -3.68 -7.86
C SER A 163 0.48 -4.54 -8.56
N LEU A 164 0.79 -4.97 -9.79
CA LEU A 164 -0.04 -5.88 -10.56
C LEU A 164 0.33 -7.34 -10.34
N LEU A 165 1.61 -7.65 -10.46
CA LEU A 165 2.14 -9.01 -10.41
C LEU A 165 3.35 -9.05 -9.49
N LYS A 166 3.43 -10.11 -8.69
CA LYS A 166 4.60 -10.40 -7.85
C LYS A 166 5.49 -11.43 -8.52
N ASN A 167 6.80 -11.26 -8.38
CA ASN A 167 7.84 -12.22 -8.80
C ASN A 167 7.73 -12.69 -10.27
N LYS A 168 7.30 -11.81 -11.18
CA LYS A 168 7.25 -12.12 -12.59
C LYS A 168 8.12 -11.14 -13.39
N ASN A 169 9.10 -11.69 -14.10
CA ASN A 169 9.84 -10.96 -15.15
C ASN A 169 8.94 -10.82 -16.37
N VAL A 170 8.22 -9.71 -16.44
CA VAL A 170 7.49 -9.31 -17.64
C VAL A 170 8.20 -8.09 -18.22
N ASN A 171 8.87 -8.28 -19.34
CA ASN A 171 9.72 -7.24 -19.92
C ASN A 171 8.94 -6.06 -20.50
N TYR A 172 7.68 -6.27 -20.86
CA TYR A 172 6.83 -5.24 -21.45
C TYR A 172 5.36 -5.66 -21.31
N LEU A 173 4.49 -4.71 -20.95
CA LEU A 173 3.05 -4.84 -21.06
C LEU A 173 2.53 -3.77 -22.02
N GLU A 174 1.77 -4.20 -23.02
CA GLU A 174 0.89 -3.27 -23.73
C GLU A 174 -0.18 -2.79 -22.77
N SER A 175 -0.05 -1.54 -22.33
CA SER A 175 -0.98 -0.94 -21.39
C SER A 175 -1.93 -0.01 -22.11
N SER A 176 -3.22 -0.24 -21.92
CA SER A 176 -4.30 0.69 -22.30
C SER A 176 -4.68 1.63 -21.15
N PHE A 177 -4.05 1.51 -19.99
CA PHE A 177 -4.31 2.39 -18.84
C PHE A 177 -4.10 3.85 -19.24
N ARG A 178 -5.05 4.69 -18.87
CA ARG A 178 -4.95 6.14 -19.05
C ARG A 178 -4.82 6.87 -17.72
N GLN A 179 -5.58 6.43 -16.74
CA GLN A 179 -5.69 7.09 -15.45
C GLN A 179 -6.23 6.14 -14.39
N ILE A 180 -6.10 6.53 -13.13
CA ILE A 180 -6.72 5.86 -12.01
C ILE A 180 -7.50 6.87 -11.18
N GLN A 181 -8.60 6.40 -10.60
CA GLN A 181 -9.36 7.10 -9.58
C GLN A 181 -9.55 6.16 -8.39
N TYR A 182 -9.45 6.70 -7.19
CA TYR A 182 -9.67 5.91 -5.98
C TYR A 182 -11.13 6.00 -5.53
N GLY A 183 -11.69 4.87 -5.11
CA GLY A 183 -13.06 4.78 -4.63
C GLY A 183 -13.17 4.74 -3.11
N SER A 184 -12.10 4.33 -2.40
CA SER A 184 -12.14 4.23 -0.94
C SER A 184 -10.77 4.23 -0.28
N LEU A 185 -10.75 4.67 0.99
CA LEU A 185 -9.63 4.48 1.92
C LEU A 185 -9.96 3.31 2.83
N LYS A 186 -9.09 2.31 2.91
CA LYS A 186 -9.34 1.06 3.64
C LYS A 186 -8.28 0.80 4.69
N LEU A 187 -8.70 0.28 5.84
CA LEU A 187 -7.85 -0.36 6.82
C LEU A 187 -7.91 -1.87 6.59
N LEU A 188 -6.77 -2.44 6.25
CA LEU A 188 -6.63 -3.86 5.95
C LEU A 188 -5.86 -4.59 7.05
N LYS A 189 -6.26 -5.83 7.32
CA LYS A 189 -5.56 -6.79 8.16
C LYS A 189 -5.08 -7.95 7.30
N GLN A 190 -3.80 -8.23 7.33
CA GLN A 190 -3.19 -9.37 6.66
C GLN A 190 -2.95 -10.49 7.68
N LYS A 191 -3.54 -11.64 7.47
CA LYS A 191 -3.46 -12.78 8.39
C LYS A 191 -2.11 -13.51 8.30
N ASN A 192 -1.48 -13.48 7.13
CA ASN A 192 -0.25 -14.20 6.87
C ASN A 192 0.68 -13.34 6.02
N ILE A 193 1.91 -13.13 6.50
CA ILE A 193 2.93 -12.30 5.84
C ILE A 193 3.26 -12.77 4.42
N ASN A 194 3.08 -14.06 4.16
CA ASN A 194 3.44 -14.68 2.88
C ASN A 194 2.32 -14.71 1.85
N ASN A 195 1.10 -14.36 2.22
CA ASN A 195 -0.06 -14.41 1.35
C ASN A 195 -0.71 -13.03 1.24
N ASP A 196 -1.24 -12.70 0.05
CA ASP A 196 -2.09 -11.51 -0.16
C ASP A 196 -3.51 -11.73 0.39
N ASP A 197 -3.63 -12.41 1.53
CA ASP A 197 -4.89 -12.70 2.20
C ASP A 197 -5.25 -11.56 3.15
N TYR A 198 -5.93 -10.56 2.60
CA TYR A 198 -6.37 -9.36 3.30
C TYR A 198 -7.80 -9.49 3.77
N ILE A 199 -8.07 -8.96 4.97
CA ILE A 199 -9.42 -8.71 5.47
C ILE A 199 -9.58 -7.20 5.59
N GLU A 200 -10.65 -6.67 5.03
CA GLU A 200 -11.07 -5.29 5.25
C GLU A 200 -11.69 -5.18 6.64
N LEU A 201 -11.13 -4.33 7.49
CA LEU A 201 -11.69 -4.02 8.81
C LEU A 201 -12.69 -2.89 8.74
N THR A 202 -12.41 -1.88 7.92
CA THR A 202 -13.30 -0.75 7.67
C THR A 202 -12.86 0.00 6.41
N SER A 203 -13.78 0.76 5.83
CA SER A 203 -13.53 1.65 4.69
C SER A 203 -14.28 2.97 4.82
N ILE A 204 -13.77 3.99 4.13
CA ILE A 204 -14.41 5.28 3.87
C ILE A 204 -14.45 5.46 2.36
N SER A 205 -15.63 5.73 1.82
CA SER A 205 -15.88 5.97 0.40
C SER A 205 -16.62 7.29 0.19
#